data_bd8cf11a86aba0da8f8528e079138123
#
_entry.id   bd8cf11a86aba0da8f8528e079138123
#
_cell.length_a   1.000
_cell.length_b   1.000
_cell.length_c   1.000
_cell.angle_alpha   90.00
_cell.angle_beta   90.00
_cell.angle_gamma   90.00
#
_symmetry.space_group_name_H-M   'P 1'
#
loop_
_entity.id
_entity.type
_entity.pdbx_description
1 polymer ?
#
loop_
_entity_poly.entity_id
_entity_poly.type
_entity_poly.pdbx_seq_one_letter_code
_entity_poly.pdbx_strand_id
1 'polypeptide(L)'
;MLYPYMTLEDDTEIVHSEMGADGTVKVCIERPVEGGFHSATCELPGYRWSDVVGFSEADIHEFADIIESGSHLIMRFAKSGGFEHASGF
;
A
#
# COMPACT_ATOMS: atom_id res chain seq x y z
N MET A 1 4.02 11.93 3.50
CA MET A 1 3.62 11.16 4.68
C MET A 1 2.90 9.89 4.27
N LEU A 2 3.09 8.81 5.01
CA LEU A 2 2.43 7.54 4.74
C LEU A 2 1.37 7.25 5.80
N TYR A 3 0.26 6.68 5.37
CA TYR A 3 -0.89 6.40 6.22
C TYR A 3 -1.15 4.90 6.24
N PRO A 4 -1.48 4.31 7.40
CA PRO A 4 -1.76 2.88 7.46
C PRO A 4 -3.05 2.53 6.75
N TYR A 5 -3.04 1.40 6.05
CA TYR A 5 -4.24 0.85 5.44
C TYR A 5 -4.61 -0.50 6.06
N MET A 6 -3.65 -1.42 6.14
CA MET A 6 -3.93 -2.77 6.62
C MET A 6 -2.64 -3.40 7.14
N THR A 7 -2.78 -4.23 8.17
CA THR A 7 -1.69 -5.07 8.66
C THR A 7 -2.15 -6.52 8.56
N LEU A 8 -1.35 -7.36 7.93
CA LEU A 8 -1.66 -8.78 7.76
C LEU A 8 -1.15 -9.60 8.95
N GLU A 9 -1.55 -10.88 9.02
CA GLU A 9 -1.21 -11.74 10.15
C GLU A 9 0.28 -11.96 10.36
N ASP A 10 1.07 -11.86 9.30
CA ASP A 10 2.52 -12.04 9.37
C ASP A 10 3.26 -10.72 9.58
N ASP A 11 2.56 -9.71 10.07
CA ASP A 11 3.08 -8.37 10.31
C ASP A 11 3.43 -7.61 9.03
N THR A 12 2.99 -8.09 7.88
CA THR A 12 3.12 -7.31 6.64
C THR A 12 2.25 -6.08 6.75
N GLU A 13 2.85 -4.92 6.58
CA GLU A 13 2.13 -3.66 6.65
C GLU A 13 1.90 -3.11 5.25
N ILE A 14 0.67 -2.64 5.01
CA ILE A 14 0.30 -1.97 3.78
C ILE A 14 -0.05 -0.54 4.16
N VAL A 15 0.70 0.41 3.61
CA VAL A 15 0.50 1.84 3.85
C VAL A 15 0.36 2.56 2.51
N HIS A 16 -0.15 3.78 2.53
CA HIS A 16 -0.29 4.54 1.28
C HIS A 16 0.09 6.00 1.49
N SER A 17 0.44 6.64 0.40
CA SER A 17 0.78 8.06 0.38
C SER A 17 -0.49 8.90 0.25
N GLU A 18 -0.30 10.21 0.34
CA GLU A 18 -1.31 11.16 -0.11
C GLU A 18 -1.41 11.08 -1.63
N MET A 19 -2.52 11.58 -2.18
CA MET A 19 -2.66 11.64 -3.63
C MET A 19 -1.77 12.76 -4.17
N GLY A 20 -0.94 12.42 -5.13
CA GLY A 20 -0.09 13.40 -5.81
C GLY A 20 -0.90 14.31 -6.72
N ALA A 21 -0.25 15.37 -7.19
CA ALA A 21 -0.88 16.33 -8.10
C ALA A 21 -1.34 15.69 -9.41
N ASP A 22 -0.71 14.60 -9.79
CA ASP A 22 -1.05 13.83 -10.99
C ASP A 22 -2.13 12.78 -10.77
N GLY A 23 -2.69 12.71 -9.56
CA GLY A 23 -3.73 11.75 -9.23
C GLY A 23 -3.22 10.38 -8.84
N THR A 24 -1.92 10.21 -8.66
CA THR A 24 -1.35 8.91 -8.29
C THR A 24 -1.19 8.77 -6.78
N VAL A 25 -1.25 7.52 -6.31
CA VAL A 25 -1.05 7.16 -4.92
C VAL A 25 -0.07 6.00 -4.86
N LYS A 26 0.95 6.11 -4.02
CA LYS A 26 1.89 5.02 -3.81
C LYS A 26 1.43 4.17 -2.65
N VAL A 27 1.30 2.88 -2.90
CA VAL A 27 0.99 1.89 -1.87
C VAL A 27 2.28 1.14 -1.57
N CYS A 28 2.72 1.20 -0.34
CA CYS A 28 3.97 0.58 0.08
C CYS A 28 3.69 -0.62 0.96
N ILE A 29 4.37 -1.72 0.70
CA ILE A 29 4.19 -2.97 1.42
C ILE A 29 5.52 -3.35 2.03
N GLU A 30 5.54 -3.62 3.33
CA GLU A 30 6.75 -4.03 4.04
C GLU A 30 6.45 -5.22 4.94
N ARG A 31 7.32 -6.21 4.90
CA ARG A 31 7.26 -7.36 5.80
C ARG A 31 8.56 -7.48 6.55
N PRO A 32 8.54 -7.46 7.89
CA PRO A 32 9.76 -7.69 8.65
C PRO A 32 10.21 -9.13 8.47
N VAL A 33 11.49 -9.30 8.22
CA VAL A 33 12.11 -10.62 8.10
C VAL A 33 13.41 -10.59 8.88
N GLU A 34 14.00 -11.75 9.10
CA GLU A 34 15.27 -11.80 9.80
C GLU A 34 16.32 -11.00 9.03
N GLY A 35 16.91 -10.04 9.70
CA GLY A 35 17.95 -9.19 9.10
C GLY A 35 17.44 -7.98 8.35
N GLY A 36 16.12 -7.72 8.29
CA GLY A 36 15.64 -6.54 7.59
C GLY A 36 14.19 -6.60 7.19
N PHE A 37 13.90 -6.20 5.95
CA PHE A 37 12.53 -6.11 5.43
C PHE A 37 12.49 -6.58 3.99
N HIS A 38 11.38 -7.25 3.64
CA HIS A 38 10.96 -7.34 2.25
C HIS A 38 10.08 -6.13 1.97
N SER A 39 10.16 -5.56 0.79
CA SER A 39 9.39 -4.37 0.47
C SER A 39 8.97 -4.34 -0.99
N ALA A 40 7.93 -3.57 -1.28
CA ALA A 40 7.45 -3.36 -2.65
C ALA A 40 6.60 -2.09 -2.68
N THR A 41 6.50 -1.49 -3.85
CA THR A 41 5.65 -0.32 -4.08
C THR A 41 4.72 -0.59 -5.25
N CYS A 42 3.45 -0.25 -5.08
CA CYS A 42 2.47 -0.33 -6.14
C CYS A 42 1.86 1.05 -6.34
N GLU A 43 1.94 1.59 -7.54
CA GLU A 43 1.39 2.92 -7.82
C GLU A 43 0.00 2.81 -8.45
N LEU A 44 -0.97 3.48 -7.82
CA LEU A 44 -2.34 3.52 -8.30
C LEU A 44 -2.58 4.81 -9.09
N PRO A 45 -3.51 4.82 -10.03
CA PRO A 45 -4.46 3.77 -10.37
C PRO A 45 -3.93 2.73 -11.37
N GLY A 46 -2.70 2.87 -11.83
CA GLY A 46 -2.18 2.01 -12.89
C GLY A 46 -1.69 0.65 -12.45
N TYR A 47 -1.67 0.36 -11.14
CA TYR A 47 -1.16 -0.89 -10.57
C TYR A 47 0.27 -1.18 -11.03
N ARG A 48 1.13 -0.17 -11.00
CA ARG A 48 2.52 -0.34 -11.41
C ARG A 48 3.40 -0.68 -10.22
N TRP A 49 4.00 -1.85 -10.28
CA TRP A 49 4.90 -2.33 -9.24
C TRP A 49 6.32 -1.86 -9.50
N SER A 50 7.02 -1.49 -8.43
CA SER A 50 8.41 -1.06 -8.48
C SER A 50 9.08 -1.35 -7.15
N ASP A 51 10.42 -1.27 -7.15
CA ASP A 51 11.22 -1.42 -5.93
C ASP A 51 10.89 -2.69 -5.14
N VAL A 52 10.66 -3.80 -5.85
CA VAL A 52 10.34 -5.08 -5.23
C VAL A 52 11.63 -5.71 -4.71
N VAL A 53 11.69 -5.90 -3.39
CA VAL A 53 12.86 -6.49 -2.73
C VAL A 53 12.39 -7.64 -1.84
N GLY A 54 12.80 -8.86 -2.17
CA GLY A 54 12.58 -10.05 -1.36
C GLY A 54 11.25 -10.77 -1.57
N PHE A 55 10.22 -10.10 -2.03
CA PHE A 55 8.92 -10.73 -2.28
C PHE A 55 8.96 -11.60 -3.53
N SER A 56 8.29 -12.75 -3.47
CA SER A 56 8.13 -13.64 -4.62
C SER A 56 7.00 -13.15 -5.51
N GLU A 57 6.88 -13.75 -6.70
CA GLU A 57 5.74 -13.46 -7.57
C GLU A 57 4.42 -13.82 -6.89
N ALA A 58 4.39 -14.92 -6.14
CA ALA A 58 3.18 -15.33 -5.42
C ALA A 58 2.79 -14.29 -4.37
N ASP A 59 3.78 -13.72 -3.67
CA ASP A 59 3.53 -12.65 -2.72
C ASP A 59 2.91 -11.44 -3.41
N ILE A 60 3.48 -11.04 -4.53
CA ILE A 60 3.00 -9.87 -5.28
C ILE A 60 1.58 -10.10 -5.78
N HIS A 61 1.27 -11.30 -6.25
CA HIS A 61 -0.10 -11.64 -6.66
C HIS A 61 -1.10 -11.49 -5.51
N GLU A 62 -0.72 -11.96 -4.33
CA GLU A 62 -1.56 -11.83 -3.14
C GLU A 62 -1.81 -10.36 -2.80
N PHE A 63 -0.74 -9.57 -2.79
CA PHE A 63 -0.86 -8.14 -2.49
C PHE A 63 -1.67 -7.41 -3.55
N ALA A 64 -1.51 -7.79 -4.81
CA ALA A 64 -2.28 -7.19 -5.89
C ALA A 64 -3.77 -7.40 -5.69
N ASP A 65 -4.17 -8.62 -5.30
CA ASP A 65 -5.58 -8.93 -5.02
C ASP A 65 -6.11 -8.09 -3.87
N ILE A 66 -5.33 -7.95 -2.80
CA ILE A 66 -5.72 -7.15 -1.64
C ILE A 66 -5.90 -5.68 -2.03
N ILE A 67 -4.92 -5.13 -2.73
CA ILE A 67 -4.94 -3.72 -3.14
C ILE A 67 -6.09 -3.48 -4.12
N GLU A 68 -6.28 -4.36 -5.09
CA GLU A 68 -7.33 -4.20 -6.09
C GLU A 68 -8.71 -4.19 -5.46
N SER A 69 -8.95 -5.07 -4.49
CA SER A 69 -10.25 -5.14 -3.84
C SER A 69 -10.56 -3.91 -2.99
N GLY A 70 -9.53 -3.16 -2.57
CA GLY A 70 -9.72 -1.96 -1.76
C GLY A 70 -9.24 -0.68 -2.41
N SER A 71 -8.91 -0.70 -3.69
CA SER A 71 -8.27 0.45 -4.34
C SER A 71 -9.08 1.74 -4.25
N HIS A 72 -10.40 1.66 -4.39
CA HIS A 72 -11.23 2.85 -4.32
C HIS A 72 -11.22 3.47 -2.91
N LEU A 73 -11.11 2.64 -1.87
CA LEU A 73 -11.00 3.14 -0.50
C LEU A 73 -9.63 3.79 -0.29
N ILE A 74 -8.57 3.16 -0.78
CA ILE A 74 -7.22 3.72 -0.68
C ILE A 74 -7.18 5.09 -1.36
N MET A 75 -7.73 5.18 -2.57
CA MET A 75 -7.77 6.44 -3.31
C MET A 75 -8.56 7.51 -2.56
N ARG A 76 -9.70 7.11 -1.97
CA ARG A 76 -10.52 8.04 -1.18
C ARG A 76 -9.75 8.55 0.04
N PHE A 77 -9.13 7.64 0.78
CA PHE A 77 -8.36 8.02 1.98
C PHE A 77 -7.17 8.90 1.60
N ALA A 78 -6.52 8.61 0.49
CA ALA A 78 -5.40 9.41 0.01
C ALA A 78 -5.82 10.84 -0.30
N LYS A 79 -7.00 11.02 -0.88
CA LYS A 79 -7.56 12.36 -1.16
C LYS A 79 -7.88 13.11 0.12
N SER A 80 -8.29 12.39 1.16
CA SER A 80 -8.72 13.00 2.43
C SER A 80 -7.60 13.15 3.45
N GLY A 81 -6.37 12.77 3.10
CA GLY A 81 -5.24 12.86 4.02
C GLY A 81 -5.08 11.64 4.92
N GLY A 82 -5.61 10.48 4.50
CA GLY A 82 -5.41 9.22 5.19
C GLY A 82 -6.64 8.71 5.92
N PHE A 83 -6.56 7.47 6.36
CA PHE A 83 -7.65 6.76 7.01
C PHE A 83 -8.13 7.47 8.28
N GLU A 84 -7.19 7.88 9.14
CA GLU A 84 -7.56 8.54 10.39
C GLU A 84 -8.31 9.82 10.15
N HIS A 85 -7.89 10.60 9.15
CA HIS A 85 -8.56 11.83 8.80
C HIS A 85 -9.97 11.55 8.30
N ALA A 86 -10.13 10.55 7.43
CA ALA A 86 -11.41 10.19 6.86
C ALA A 86 -12.40 9.68 7.92
N SER A 87 -11.90 9.05 8.97
CA SER A 87 -12.74 8.49 10.04
C SER A 87 -12.99 9.47 11.18
N GLY A 88 -12.42 10.65 11.11
CA GLY A 88 -12.51 11.65 12.17
C GLY A 88 -13.76 12.51 12.17
N PHE A 89 -14.74 12.11 11.43
CA PHE A 89 -16.01 12.86 11.36
C PHE A 89 -17.00 12.43 12.37
#